data_a04ebb85c1ff56a9d9db48a9c76e22ae
#
_entry.id   a04ebb85c1ff56a9d9db48a9c76e22ae
#
_cell.length_a   1.000
_cell.length_b   1.000
_cell.length_c   1.000
_cell.angle_alpha   90.00
_cell.angle_beta   90.00
_cell.angle_gamma   90.00
#
_symmetry.space_group_name_H-M   'P 1'
#
loop_
_entity.id
_entity.type
_entity.pdbx_description
1 polymer ?
#
loop_
_entity_poly.entity_id
_entity_poly.type
_entity_poly.pdbx_seq_one_letter_code
_entity_poly.pdbx_strand_id
1 'polypeptide(L)'
;MIRKLASWFLLSASLAAAEAPSAPSYEVRDLQGWAVHVRSELLTPEKKTLTEARLSLVAQQLVEIVRVVPAAAVTELRKIPLWISPPYPKIPLRAEYHPGADWLKKNGRDPAMAKGVEFTNFDILDKEVLRMPMLALHELAHGYHDRVLGTNQPDIKACFDRAVANKSYDKVSRKNWQGKITPNVKAYAMTNPHEFFAETSEAFFGENDMFPFNRKELEQHDLETVAMLKKVWTEGAIKR
;
A
#
# COMPACT_ATOMS: atom_id res chain seq x y z
N MET A 1 -56.51 -7.18 -62.81
CA MET A 1 -56.20 -6.46 -61.57
C MET A 1 -55.55 -7.45 -60.62
N ILE A 2 -54.23 -7.39 -60.48
CA ILE A 2 -53.44 -8.27 -59.59
C ILE A 2 -52.95 -7.45 -58.42
N ARG A 3 -53.48 -7.70 -57.24
CA ARG A 3 -53.04 -7.08 -55.98
C ARG A 3 -51.80 -7.80 -55.49
N LYS A 4 -50.66 -7.09 -55.41
CA LYS A 4 -49.43 -7.55 -54.72
C LYS A 4 -49.56 -7.30 -53.19
N LEU A 5 -49.56 -8.39 -52.45
CA LEU A 5 -49.38 -8.35 -50.95
C LEU A 5 -47.92 -8.16 -50.64
N ALA A 6 -47.59 -7.06 -49.97
CA ALA A 6 -46.25 -6.83 -49.43
C ALA A 6 -46.22 -7.39 -48.00
N SER A 7 -45.40 -8.44 -47.78
CA SER A 7 -45.12 -8.96 -46.44
C SER A 7 -44.02 -8.14 -45.79
N TRP A 8 -44.35 -7.52 -44.68
CA TRP A 8 -43.40 -6.85 -43.84
C TRP A 8 -42.81 -7.85 -42.83
N PHE A 9 -41.52 -8.18 -42.97
CA PHE A 9 -40.76 -8.90 -41.95
C PHE A 9 -40.31 -7.91 -40.88
N LEU A 10 -40.88 -8.02 -39.69
CA LEU A 10 -40.39 -7.34 -38.49
C LEU A 10 -39.18 -8.10 -37.98
N LEU A 11 -37.99 -7.51 -38.16
CA LEU A 11 -36.75 -8.00 -37.55
C LEU A 11 -36.74 -7.53 -36.10
N SER A 12 -37.04 -8.40 -35.15
CA SER A 12 -36.89 -8.13 -33.73
C SER A 12 -35.40 -8.24 -33.36
N ALA A 13 -34.70 -7.11 -33.23
CA ALA A 13 -33.37 -7.05 -32.66
C ALA A 13 -33.46 -7.26 -31.15
N SER A 14 -33.06 -8.45 -30.70
CA SER A 14 -32.88 -8.74 -29.28
C SER A 14 -31.66 -7.96 -28.77
N LEU A 15 -31.88 -6.87 -28.05
CA LEU A 15 -30.81 -6.23 -27.28
C LEU A 15 -30.43 -7.18 -26.14
N ALA A 16 -29.31 -7.87 -26.27
CA ALA A 16 -28.70 -8.55 -25.14
C ALA A 16 -28.29 -7.43 -24.13
N ALA A 17 -28.99 -7.39 -22.99
CA ALA A 17 -28.57 -6.54 -21.88
C ALA A 17 -27.18 -7.01 -21.44
N ALA A 18 -26.16 -6.13 -21.50
CA ALA A 18 -24.88 -6.41 -20.93
C ALA A 18 -25.09 -6.68 -19.45
N GLU A 19 -24.74 -7.87 -18.99
CA GLU A 19 -24.76 -8.21 -17.56
C GLU A 19 -23.89 -7.18 -16.82
N ALA A 20 -24.43 -6.59 -15.75
CA ALA A 20 -23.66 -5.76 -14.86
C ALA A 20 -22.45 -6.57 -14.36
N PRO A 21 -21.24 -5.99 -14.32
CA PRO A 21 -20.06 -6.70 -13.87
C PRO A 21 -20.33 -7.26 -12.47
N SER A 22 -20.14 -8.57 -12.30
CA SER A 22 -20.29 -9.24 -11.02
C SER A 22 -19.35 -8.61 -9.99
N ALA A 23 -19.81 -8.52 -8.73
CA ALA A 23 -18.96 -8.03 -7.64
C ALA A 23 -17.64 -8.84 -7.60
N PRO A 24 -16.50 -8.19 -7.30
CA PRO A 24 -15.22 -8.87 -7.23
C PRO A 24 -15.25 -9.99 -6.19
N SER A 25 -14.71 -11.16 -6.55
CA SER A 25 -14.59 -12.31 -5.65
C SER A 25 -13.14 -12.44 -5.16
N TYR A 26 -12.98 -12.94 -3.92
CA TYR A 26 -11.69 -13.06 -3.26
C TYR A 26 -11.55 -14.41 -2.59
N GLU A 27 -10.33 -14.97 -2.63
CA GLU A 27 -9.91 -16.04 -1.71
C GLU A 27 -9.16 -15.38 -0.55
N VAL A 28 -9.54 -15.71 0.68
CA VAL A 28 -8.89 -15.17 1.88
C VAL A 28 -7.84 -16.16 2.37
N ARG A 29 -6.62 -15.69 2.58
CA ARG A 29 -5.49 -16.46 3.09
C ARG A 29 -4.96 -15.83 4.36
N ASP A 30 -4.42 -16.64 5.25
CA ASP A 30 -3.61 -16.17 6.38
C ASP A 30 -2.13 -16.15 5.97
N LEU A 31 -1.51 -14.96 6.06
CA LEU A 31 -0.07 -14.81 5.93
C LEU A 31 0.47 -14.14 7.20
N GLN A 32 1.15 -14.88 8.04
CA GLN A 32 1.75 -14.38 9.30
C GLN A 32 0.73 -13.75 10.27
N GLY A 33 -0.54 -14.17 10.21
CA GLY A 33 -1.64 -13.63 10.99
C GLY A 33 -2.37 -12.43 10.35
N TRP A 34 -2.02 -12.06 9.11
CA TRP A 34 -2.80 -11.09 8.32
C TRP A 34 -3.83 -11.79 7.43
N ALA A 35 -5.05 -11.27 7.40
CA ALA A 35 -6.05 -11.64 6.40
C ALA A 35 -5.66 -11.03 5.05
N VAL A 36 -5.33 -11.86 4.06
CA VAL A 36 -4.93 -11.46 2.71
C VAL A 36 -6.01 -11.87 1.72
N HIS A 37 -6.70 -10.89 1.17
CA HIS A 37 -7.78 -11.08 0.19
C HIS A 37 -7.21 -11.08 -1.23
N VAL A 38 -7.13 -12.24 -1.85
CA VAL A 38 -6.58 -12.40 -3.20
C VAL A 38 -7.72 -12.45 -4.22
N ARG A 39 -7.72 -11.54 -5.20
CA ARG A 39 -8.71 -11.53 -6.29
C ARG A 39 -8.70 -12.87 -7.03
N SER A 40 -9.88 -13.48 -7.17
CA SER A 40 -10.02 -14.80 -7.80
C SER A 40 -9.49 -14.87 -9.23
N GLU A 41 -9.51 -13.75 -9.96
CA GLU A 41 -8.95 -13.64 -11.32
C GLU A 41 -7.42 -13.75 -11.37
N LEU A 42 -6.71 -13.62 -10.24
CA LEU A 42 -5.27 -13.88 -10.11
C LEU A 42 -4.97 -15.34 -9.81
N LEU A 43 -5.98 -16.15 -9.51
CA LEU A 43 -5.85 -17.56 -9.13
C LEU A 43 -6.21 -18.53 -10.26
N THR A 44 -6.41 -18.02 -11.48
CA THR A 44 -6.61 -18.88 -12.67
C THR A 44 -5.37 -19.75 -12.92
N PRO A 45 -5.50 -20.90 -13.60
CA PRO A 45 -4.36 -21.78 -13.87
C PRO A 45 -3.15 -21.07 -14.49
N GLU A 46 -3.39 -20.08 -15.36
CA GLU A 46 -2.35 -19.33 -16.08
C GLU A 46 -1.58 -18.36 -15.17
N LYS A 47 -2.25 -17.80 -14.14
CA LYS A 47 -1.68 -16.79 -13.24
C LYS A 47 -1.21 -17.35 -11.90
N LYS A 48 -1.71 -18.51 -11.50
CA LYS A 48 -1.51 -19.08 -10.16
C LYS A 48 -0.04 -19.16 -9.76
N THR A 49 0.81 -19.68 -10.63
CA THR A 49 2.26 -19.82 -10.32
C THR A 49 2.91 -18.47 -10.00
N LEU A 50 2.63 -17.44 -10.79
CA LEU A 50 3.14 -16.08 -10.54
C LEU A 50 2.55 -15.52 -9.25
N THR A 51 1.25 -15.72 -9.04
CA THR A 51 0.55 -15.23 -7.83
C THR A 51 1.14 -15.85 -6.57
N GLU A 52 1.40 -17.16 -6.54
CA GLU A 52 2.03 -17.82 -5.38
C GLU A 52 3.47 -17.30 -5.13
N ALA A 53 4.25 -17.11 -6.17
CA ALA A 53 5.58 -16.53 -6.04
C ALA A 53 5.54 -15.10 -5.46
N ARG A 54 4.58 -14.28 -5.86
CA ARG A 54 4.42 -12.91 -5.34
C ARG A 54 3.86 -12.88 -3.91
N LEU A 55 2.92 -13.77 -3.57
CA LEU A 55 2.45 -13.94 -2.19
C LEU A 55 3.58 -14.35 -1.24
N SER A 56 4.53 -15.16 -1.72
CA SER A 56 5.73 -15.48 -0.96
C SER A 56 6.59 -14.25 -0.64
N LEU A 57 6.71 -13.28 -1.58
CA LEU A 57 7.41 -12.02 -1.32
C LEU A 57 6.68 -11.16 -0.28
N VAL A 58 5.35 -11.07 -0.36
CA VAL A 58 4.56 -10.40 0.69
C VAL A 58 4.77 -11.08 2.03
N ALA A 59 4.69 -12.41 2.09
CA ALA A 59 4.90 -13.15 3.33
C ALA A 59 6.29 -12.90 3.93
N GLN A 60 7.35 -12.81 3.13
CA GLN A 60 8.70 -12.49 3.58
C GLN A 60 8.78 -11.09 4.21
N GLN A 61 8.13 -10.08 3.63
CA GLN A 61 8.04 -8.75 4.22
C GLN A 61 7.27 -8.78 5.56
N LEU A 62 6.18 -9.53 5.65
CA LEU A 62 5.42 -9.68 6.89
C LEU A 62 6.23 -10.39 7.99
N VAL A 63 7.03 -11.41 7.64
CA VAL A 63 7.99 -12.05 8.56
C VAL A 63 8.97 -11.02 9.11
N GLU A 64 9.53 -10.18 8.24
CA GLU A 64 10.47 -9.13 8.66
C GLU A 64 9.80 -8.11 9.58
N ILE A 65 8.57 -7.68 9.27
CA ILE A 65 7.78 -6.78 10.12
C ILE A 65 7.58 -7.39 11.51
N VAL A 66 7.20 -8.66 11.59
CA VAL A 66 7.02 -9.37 12.89
C VAL A 66 8.34 -9.42 13.66
N ARG A 67 9.48 -9.53 12.98
CA ARG A 67 10.81 -9.60 13.60
C ARG A 67 11.28 -8.27 14.18
N VAL A 68 10.99 -7.14 13.52
CA VAL A 68 11.60 -5.83 13.86
C VAL A 68 10.67 -4.87 14.58
N VAL A 69 9.34 -4.97 14.36
CA VAL A 69 8.35 -4.07 14.94
C VAL A 69 7.91 -4.59 16.32
N PRO A 70 7.68 -3.72 17.34
CA PRO A 70 7.20 -4.15 18.66
C PRO A 70 5.93 -5.01 18.58
N ALA A 71 5.88 -6.10 19.35
CA ALA A 71 4.80 -7.10 19.29
C ALA A 71 3.39 -6.50 19.48
N ALA A 72 3.24 -5.50 20.37
CA ALA A 72 1.98 -4.80 20.57
C ALA A 72 1.53 -4.06 19.30
N ALA A 73 2.46 -3.39 18.61
CA ALA A 73 2.16 -2.73 17.34
C ALA A 73 1.86 -3.74 16.23
N VAL A 74 2.56 -4.88 16.16
CA VAL A 74 2.25 -5.96 15.21
C VAL A 74 0.81 -6.48 15.41
N THR A 75 0.35 -6.58 16.66
CA THR A 75 -1.05 -6.96 16.95
C THR A 75 -2.05 -5.99 16.32
N GLU A 76 -1.77 -4.69 16.36
CA GLU A 76 -2.61 -3.67 15.70
C GLU A 76 -2.47 -3.70 14.17
N LEU A 77 -1.25 -3.89 13.65
CA LEU A 77 -1.01 -4.01 12.20
C LEU A 77 -1.77 -5.19 11.59
N ARG A 78 -1.86 -6.32 12.28
CA ARG A 78 -2.61 -7.52 11.83
C ARG A 78 -4.12 -7.29 11.67
N LYS A 79 -4.67 -6.23 12.27
CA LYS A 79 -6.08 -5.82 12.07
C LYS A 79 -6.32 -5.06 10.77
N ILE A 80 -5.26 -4.74 10.01
CA ILE A 80 -5.32 -4.07 8.71
C ILE A 80 -5.32 -5.15 7.63
N PRO A 81 -6.44 -5.41 6.94
CA PRO A 81 -6.50 -6.42 5.90
C PRO A 81 -5.62 -6.03 4.70
N LEU A 82 -5.04 -7.03 4.06
CA LEU A 82 -4.28 -6.86 2.83
C LEU A 82 -5.12 -7.34 1.64
N TRP A 83 -5.02 -6.63 0.53
CA TRP A 83 -5.77 -6.91 -0.69
C TRP A 83 -4.81 -7.02 -1.86
N ILE A 84 -4.94 -8.09 -2.63
CA ILE A 84 -4.15 -8.33 -3.83
C ILE A 84 -5.09 -8.21 -5.02
N SER A 85 -4.92 -7.13 -5.80
CA SER A 85 -5.75 -6.79 -6.93
C SER A 85 -4.93 -6.78 -8.23
N PRO A 86 -5.54 -7.12 -9.37
CA PRO A 86 -4.92 -6.88 -10.66
C PRO A 86 -4.79 -5.37 -10.93
N PRO A 87 -3.95 -4.98 -11.91
CA PRO A 87 -3.84 -3.60 -12.32
C PRO A 87 -5.19 -3.01 -12.76
N TYR A 88 -5.46 -1.78 -12.34
CA TYR A 88 -6.62 -1.02 -12.83
C TYR A 88 -6.23 -0.21 -14.07
N PRO A 89 -7.12 -0.10 -15.08
CA PRO A 89 -6.85 0.70 -16.26
C PRO A 89 -6.54 2.16 -15.91
N LYS A 90 -5.46 2.71 -16.46
CA LYS A 90 -5.02 4.11 -16.29
C LYS A 90 -4.59 4.50 -14.86
N ILE A 91 -4.49 3.55 -13.95
CA ILE A 91 -3.97 3.78 -12.60
C ILE A 91 -2.56 3.23 -12.52
N PRO A 92 -1.57 4.00 -12.04
CA PRO A 92 -0.21 3.48 -11.83
C PRO A 92 -0.20 2.31 -10.87
N LEU A 93 0.66 1.32 -11.16
CA LEU A 93 0.89 0.17 -10.29
C LEU A 93 1.51 0.65 -8.97
N ARG A 94 0.89 0.27 -7.85
CA ARG A 94 1.37 0.66 -6.51
C ARG A 94 0.82 -0.27 -5.42
N ALA A 95 1.42 -0.22 -4.24
CA ALA A 95 0.74 -0.52 -3.00
C ALA A 95 0.14 0.78 -2.45
N GLU A 96 -1.01 0.74 -1.77
CA GLU A 96 -1.59 1.92 -1.14
C GLU A 96 -2.56 1.55 -0.01
N TYR A 97 -2.47 2.29 1.11
CA TYR A 97 -3.45 2.24 2.18
C TYR A 97 -4.70 3.05 1.82
N HIS A 98 -5.89 2.49 2.06
CA HIS A 98 -7.17 3.13 1.79
C HIS A 98 -7.84 3.66 3.07
N PRO A 99 -7.79 4.97 3.35
CA PRO A 99 -8.32 5.52 4.59
C PRO A 99 -9.86 5.50 4.68
N GLY A 100 -10.58 5.37 3.55
CA GLY A 100 -12.04 5.41 3.56
C GLY A 100 -12.69 4.85 2.29
N ALA A 101 -13.97 4.48 2.43
CA ALA A 101 -14.75 3.84 1.35
C ALA A 101 -15.19 4.80 0.25
N ASP A 102 -15.36 6.09 0.53
CA ASP A 102 -15.93 7.03 -0.45
C ASP A 102 -15.01 7.28 -1.64
N TRP A 103 -13.70 7.38 -1.37
CA TRP A 103 -12.70 7.48 -2.43
C TRP A 103 -12.69 6.21 -3.30
N LEU A 104 -12.74 5.04 -2.68
CA LEU A 104 -12.79 3.75 -3.37
C LEU A 104 -13.99 3.68 -4.33
N LYS A 105 -15.19 3.99 -3.82
CA LYS A 105 -16.43 4.03 -4.63
C LYS A 105 -16.31 4.98 -5.82
N LYS A 106 -15.80 6.22 -5.56
CA LYS A 106 -15.64 7.24 -6.60
C LYS A 106 -14.67 6.82 -7.70
N ASN A 107 -13.69 5.98 -7.37
CA ASN A 107 -12.66 5.49 -8.29
C ASN A 107 -12.95 4.06 -8.82
N GLY A 108 -14.17 3.55 -8.65
CA GLY A 108 -14.58 2.24 -9.16
C GLY A 108 -13.87 1.05 -8.50
N ARG A 109 -13.39 1.25 -7.26
CA ARG A 109 -12.77 0.19 -6.46
C ARG A 109 -13.76 -0.36 -5.43
N ASP A 110 -13.48 -1.57 -4.93
CA ASP A 110 -14.30 -2.21 -3.91
C ASP A 110 -14.24 -1.44 -2.58
N PRO A 111 -15.35 -0.91 -2.07
CA PRO A 111 -15.38 -0.18 -0.80
C PRO A 111 -15.02 -1.05 0.43
N ALA A 112 -15.07 -2.39 0.30
CA ALA A 112 -14.63 -3.30 1.35
C ALA A 112 -13.14 -3.17 1.68
N MET A 113 -12.32 -2.63 0.76
CA MET A 113 -10.89 -2.37 0.99
C MET A 113 -10.62 -1.19 1.92
N ALA A 114 -11.66 -0.45 2.37
CA ALA A 114 -11.48 0.66 3.30
C ALA A 114 -10.79 0.21 4.60
N LYS A 115 -9.82 1.01 5.07
CA LYS A 115 -8.94 0.68 6.21
C LYS A 115 -8.03 -0.53 5.98
N GLY A 116 -7.79 -0.90 4.73
CA GLY A 116 -6.87 -1.95 4.29
C GLY A 116 -5.78 -1.43 3.37
N VAL A 117 -4.78 -2.26 3.12
CA VAL A 117 -3.70 -2.02 2.15
C VAL A 117 -3.98 -2.82 0.90
N GLU A 118 -3.93 -2.18 -0.27
CA GLU A 118 -4.09 -2.83 -1.56
C GLU A 118 -2.78 -2.83 -2.36
N PHE A 119 -2.43 -3.98 -2.92
CA PHE A 119 -1.31 -4.17 -3.83
C PHE A 119 -1.84 -4.34 -5.25
N THR A 120 -1.67 -3.33 -6.10
CA THR A 120 -1.96 -3.38 -7.54
C THR A 120 -0.68 -3.53 -8.38
N ASN A 121 0.50 -3.47 -7.75
CA ASN A 121 1.82 -3.63 -8.35
C ASN A 121 2.31 -5.08 -8.36
N PHE A 122 1.40 -6.04 -8.29
CA PHE A 122 1.70 -7.45 -8.09
C PHE A 122 2.56 -8.03 -9.21
N ASP A 123 2.36 -7.57 -10.46
CA ASP A 123 3.14 -7.99 -11.62
C ASP A 123 4.62 -7.58 -11.57
N ILE A 124 4.93 -6.48 -10.86
CA ILE A 124 6.29 -5.93 -10.71
C ILE A 124 6.81 -5.99 -9.28
N LEU A 125 6.14 -6.73 -8.41
CA LEU A 125 6.43 -6.74 -6.97
C LEU A 125 7.86 -7.16 -6.65
N ASP A 126 8.49 -8.04 -7.45
CA ASP A 126 9.89 -8.41 -7.34
C ASP A 126 10.86 -7.21 -7.44
N LYS A 127 10.58 -6.26 -8.32
CA LYS A 127 11.36 -5.04 -8.45
C LYS A 127 11.04 -4.04 -7.35
N GLU A 128 9.77 -3.97 -6.97
CA GLU A 128 9.32 -3.06 -5.91
C GLU A 128 9.92 -3.43 -4.55
N VAL A 129 9.95 -4.71 -4.19
CA VAL A 129 10.57 -5.15 -2.92
C VAL A 129 12.10 -5.01 -2.91
N LEU A 130 12.75 -5.00 -4.09
CA LEU A 130 14.17 -4.67 -4.20
C LEU A 130 14.43 -3.17 -4.05
N ARG A 131 13.50 -2.33 -4.48
CA ARG A 131 13.56 -0.87 -4.32
C ARG A 131 13.20 -0.44 -2.89
N MET A 132 12.10 -0.97 -2.38
CA MET A 132 11.55 -0.70 -1.04
C MET A 132 11.44 -2.02 -0.26
N PRO A 133 12.50 -2.44 0.43
CA PRO A 133 12.49 -3.70 1.20
C PRO A 133 11.43 -3.71 2.30
N MET A 134 10.95 -2.55 2.73
CA MET A 134 9.90 -2.37 3.74
C MET A 134 8.58 -1.85 3.15
N LEU A 135 8.29 -2.12 1.85
CA LEU A 135 7.07 -1.65 1.17
C LEU A 135 5.79 -1.97 1.94
N ALA A 136 5.64 -3.19 2.45
CA ALA A 136 4.47 -3.57 3.24
C ALA A 136 4.39 -2.78 4.56
N LEU A 137 5.53 -2.49 5.20
CA LEU A 137 5.56 -1.65 6.41
C LEU A 137 5.18 -0.21 6.11
N HIS A 138 5.62 0.36 4.99
CA HIS A 138 5.23 1.70 4.55
C HIS A 138 3.70 1.86 4.57
N GLU A 139 3.01 0.99 3.85
CA GLU A 139 1.55 1.04 3.75
C GLU A 139 0.85 0.70 5.08
N LEU A 140 1.38 -0.25 5.81
CA LEU A 140 0.87 -0.59 7.14
C LEU A 140 1.11 0.54 8.16
N ALA A 141 2.17 1.35 8.00
CA ALA A 141 2.42 2.52 8.83
C ALA A 141 1.36 3.61 8.60
N HIS A 142 0.90 3.82 7.36
CA HIS A 142 -0.27 4.68 7.10
C HIS A 142 -1.52 4.18 7.85
N GLY A 143 -1.77 2.86 7.80
CA GLY A 143 -2.87 2.25 8.53
C GLY A 143 -2.73 2.37 10.06
N TYR A 144 -1.53 2.21 10.59
CA TYR A 144 -1.23 2.39 12.00
C TYR A 144 -1.43 3.85 12.43
N HIS A 145 -0.93 4.81 11.63
CA HIS A 145 -1.11 6.23 11.86
C HIS A 145 -2.59 6.61 11.92
N ASP A 146 -3.39 6.16 10.94
CA ASP A 146 -4.83 6.45 10.88
C ASP A 146 -5.63 5.78 12.01
N ARG A 147 -5.38 4.49 12.28
CA ARG A 147 -6.23 3.66 13.15
C ARG A 147 -5.82 3.68 14.61
N VAL A 148 -4.53 3.82 14.89
CA VAL A 148 -3.96 3.69 16.24
C VAL A 148 -3.54 5.04 16.80
N LEU A 149 -2.79 5.83 16.04
CA LEU A 149 -2.24 7.09 16.51
C LEU A 149 -3.19 8.27 16.33
N GLY A 150 -4.10 8.18 15.34
CA GLY A 150 -4.93 9.29 14.90
C GLY A 150 -4.19 10.20 13.90
N THR A 151 -4.90 10.62 12.85
CA THR A 151 -4.35 11.34 11.69
C THR A 151 -3.63 12.65 12.03
N ASN A 152 -3.91 13.24 13.16
CA ASN A 152 -3.32 14.50 13.65
C ASN A 152 -2.34 14.28 14.82
N GLN A 153 -1.57 13.20 14.79
CA GLN A 153 -0.62 12.89 15.86
C GLN A 153 0.44 14.01 16.02
N PRO A 154 0.48 14.70 17.19
CA PRO A 154 1.24 15.95 17.33
C PRO A 154 2.77 15.75 17.28
N ASP A 155 3.28 14.62 17.79
CA ASP A 155 4.73 14.37 17.78
C ASP A 155 5.24 14.14 16.34
N ILE A 156 4.48 13.42 15.50
CA ILE A 156 4.79 13.21 14.07
C ILE A 156 4.76 14.55 13.35
N LYS A 157 3.70 15.34 13.58
CA LYS A 157 3.58 16.67 12.95
C LYS A 157 4.72 17.59 13.35
N ALA A 158 5.12 17.63 14.60
CA ALA A 158 6.21 18.48 15.08
C ALA A 158 7.55 18.09 14.43
N CYS A 159 7.86 16.78 14.30
CA CYS A 159 9.06 16.33 13.61
C CYS A 159 9.04 16.69 12.12
N PHE A 160 7.90 16.50 11.45
CA PHE A 160 7.72 16.91 10.04
C PHE A 160 7.91 18.41 9.84
N ASP A 161 7.25 19.25 10.65
CA ASP A 161 7.32 20.71 10.55
C ASP A 161 8.77 21.21 10.76
N ARG A 162 9.49 20.63 11.73
CA ARG A 162 10.92 20.89 11.95
C ARG A 162 11.76 20.51 10.72
N ALA A 163 11.54 19.31 10.15
CA ALA A 163 12.26 18.84 8.97
C ALA A 163 12.03 19.76 7.77
N VAL A 164 10.81 20.26 7.58
CA VAL A 164 10.46 21.25 6.55
C VAL A 164 11.19 22.58 6.81
N ALA A 165 11.15 23.10 8.06
CA ALA A 165 11.78 24.36 8.42
C ALA A 165 13.30 24.33 8.21
N ASN A 166 13.95 23.22 8.56
CA ASN A 166 15.39 23.02 8.45
C ASN A 166 15.84 22.58 7.05
N LYS A 167 14.90 22.24 6.16
CA LYS A 167 15.17 21.69 4.81
C LYS A 167 16.07 20.47 4.83
N SER A 168 16.04 19.70 5.91
CA SER A 168 16.96 18.58 6.15
C SER A 168 16.79 17.41 5.18
N TYR A 169 15.63 17.31 4.52
CA TYR A 169 15.30 16.26 3.55
C TYR A 169 15.10 16.78 2.12
N ASP A 170 15.46 18.05 1.83
CA ASP A 170 15.21 18.67 0.51
C ASP A 170 16.19 18.21 -0.58
N LYS A 171 17.40 17.73 -0.17
CA LYS A 171 18.45 17.29 -1.09
C LYS A 171 19.10 16.01 -0.56
N VAL A 172 18.38 14.92 -0.73
CA VAL A 172 18.84 13.59 -0.30
C VAL A 172 19.21 12.71 -1.50
N SER A 173 19.75 11.54 -1.24
CA SER A 173 20.00 10.52 -2.24
C SER A 173 18.84 9.55 -2.33
N ARG A 174 18.53 9.05 -3.54
CA ARG A 174 17.55 7.99 -3.77
C ARG A 174 18.21 6.78 -4.44
N LYS A 175 17.90 5.58 -3.96
CA LYS A 175 18.33 4.29 -4.51
C LYS A 175 17.19 3.71 -5.36
N ASN A 176 17.49 3.21 -6.56
CA ASN A 176 16.52 2.46 -7.36
C ASN A 176 16.65 0.95 -7.10
N TRP A 177 15.79 0.14 -7.73
CA TRP A 177 15.78 -1.32 -7.59
C TRP A 177 17.08 -2.02 -8.04
N GLN A 178 17.93 -1.36 -8.82
CA GLN A 178 19.27 -1.85 -9.24
C GLN A 178 20.39 -1.38 -8.30
N GLY A 179 20.05 -0.65 -7.22
CA GLY A 179 21.02 -0.07 -6.31
C GLY A 179 21.68 1.23 -6.82
N LYS A 180 21.28 1.75 -7.99
CA LYS A 180 21.82 3.03 -8.51
C LYS A 180 21.34 4.20 -7.68
N ILE A 181 22.27 5.07 -7.28
CA ILE A 181 22.00 6.26 -6.50
C ILE A 181 21.75 7.48 -7.41
N THR A 182 20.68 8.21 -7.13
CA THR A 182 20.38 9.53 -7.70
C THR A 182 20.48 10.55 -6.57
N PRO A 183 21.42 11.49 -6.60
CA PRO A 183 21.59 12.51 -5.56
C PRO A 183 20.66 13.70 -5.77
N ASN A 184 20.56 14.56 -4.74
CA ASN A 184 19.88 15.87 -4.78
C ASN A 184 18.39 15.80 -5.15
N VAL A 185 17.68 14.77 -4.70
CA VAL A 185 16.22 14.67 -4.80
C VAL A 185 15.57 15.12 -3.50
N LYS A 186 14.37 15.67 -3.57
CA LYS A 186 13.57 15.93 -2.38
C LYS A 186 13.00 14.61 -1.88
N ALA A 187 13.17 14.30 -0.58
CA ALA A 187 12.62 13.08 0.00
C ALA A 187 11.10 13.02 -0.14
N TYR A 188 10.56 11.84 -0.44
CA TYR A 188 9.12 11.63 -0.50
C TYR A 188 8.46 11.87 0.87
N ALA A 189 9.18 11.63 1.95
CA ALA A 189 8.84 12.01 3.32
C ALA A 189 8.38 13.48 3.46
N MET A 190 8.84 14.38 2.60
CA MET A 190 8.47 15.82 2.63
C MET A 190 7.16 16.14 1.89
N THR A 191 6.38 15.13 1.50
CA THR A 191 5.06 15.31 0.90
C THR A 191 4.02 15.75 1.92
N ASN A 192 3.95 15.08 3.06
CA ASN A 192 3.06 15.37 4.19
C ASN A 192 3.49 14.56 5.43
N PRO A 193 2.90 14.82 6.64
CA PRO A 193 3.25 14.08 7.85
C PRO A 193 3.00 12.57 7.80
N HIS A 194 2.07 12.09 6.97
CA HIS A 194 1.79 10.66 6.84
C HIS A 194 2.93 9.94 6.10
N GLU A 195 3.39 10.54 4.98
CA GLU A 195 4.54 10.01 4.23
C GLU A 195 5.83 10.12 5.05
N PHE A 196 5.99 11.22 5.80
CA PHE A 196 7.12 11.36 6.71
C PHE A 196 7.19 10.22 7.72
N PHE A 197 6.06 9.87 8.34
CA PHE A 197 5.99 8.78 9.28
C PHE A 197 6.27 7.41 8.63
N ALA A 198 5.71 7.15 7.47
CA ALA A 198 5.90 5.89 6.74
C ALA A 198 7.36 5.71 6.30
N GLU A 199 7.94 6.69 5.59
CA GLU A 199 9.33 6.68 5.10
C GLU A 199 10.35 6.57 6.24
N THR A 200 10.16 7.34 7.32
CA THR A 200 11.08 7.28 8.47
C THR A 200 10.92 5.98 9.27
N SER A 201 9.72 5.35 9.25
CA SER A 201 9.52 4.02 9.83
C SER A 201 10.24 2.93 9.03
N GLU A 202 10.28 3.01 7.69
CA GLU A 202 11.10 2.11 6.87
C GLU A 202 12.57 2.16 7.26
N ALA A 203 13.15 3.38 7.31
CA ALA A 203 14.54 3.57 7.72
C ALA A 203 14.81 3.13 9.17
N PHE A 204 13.83 3.31 10.07
CA PHE A 204 13.97 2.95 11.48
C PHE A 204 13.95 1.44 11.73
N PHE A 205 13.13 0.68 11.00
CA PHE A 205 12.97 -0.76 11.19
C PHE A 205 13.73 -1.62 10.18
N GLY A 206 14.11 -1.04 9.03
CA GLY A 206 14.77 -1.79 7.96
C GLY A 206 15.51 -0.87 7.00
N GLU A 207 15.14 -0.90 5.71
CA GLU A 207 15.73 -0.08 4.67
C GLU A 207 14.67 0.74 3.92
N ASN A 208 15.00 2.03 3.68
CA ASN A 208 14.25 2.96 2.84
C ASN A 208 14.97 3.17 1.48
N ASP A 209 14.24 3.52 0.42
CA ASP A 209 14.83 3.85 -0.89
C ASP A 209 15.35 5.30 -0.97
N MET A 210 14.99 6.16 -0.01
CA MET A 210 15.50 7.52 0.12
C MET A 210 16.31 7.70 1.41
N PHE A 211 17.40 8.50 1.32
CA PHE A 211 18.19 8.81 2.52
C PHE A 211 17.35 9.60 3.54
N PRO A 212 17.46 9.18 4.82
CA PRO A 212 18.27 8.12 5.46
C PRO A 212 17.81 6.72 5.05
N PHE A 213 18.76 5.89 4.58
CA PHE A 213 18.42 4.56 4.07
C PHE A 213 18.16 3.52 5.17
N ASN A 214 18.68 3.76 6.38
CA ASN A 214 18.58 2.83 7.49
C ASN A 214 18.63 3.55 8.83
N ARG A 215 18.43 2.79 9.90
CA ARG A 215 18.39 3.33 11.26
C ARG A 215 19.66 4.08 11.67
N LYS A 216 20.84 3.56 11.33
CA LYS A 216 22.11 4.22 11.71
C LYS A 216 22.22 5.59 11.07
N GLU A 217 21.86 5.70 9.81
CA GLU A 217 21.86 6.99 9.10
C GLU A 217 20.78 7.92 9.64
N LEU A 218 19.58 7.40 9.96
CA LEU A 218 18.52 8.18 10.58
C LEU A 218 18.92 8.71 11.96
N GLU A 219 19.62 7.91 12.79
CA GLU A 219 20.15 8.33 14.08
C GLU A 219 21.20 9.46 13.95
N GLN A 220 21.97 9.46 12.87
CA GLN A 220 22.95 10.52 12.60
C GLN A 220 22.31 11.78 12.00
N HIS A 221 21.25 11.62 11.24
CA HIS A 221 20.61 12.69 10.49
C HIS A 221 19.52 13.41 11.29
N ASP A 222 18.70 12.67 12.04
CA ASP A 222 17.50 13.20 12.72
C ASP A 222 17.17 12.42 14.00
N LEU A 223 17.92 12.69 15.06
CA LEU A 223 17.79 11.99 16.34
C LEU A 223 16.42 12.22 17.02
N GLU A 224 15.80 13.39 16.80
CA GLU A 224 14.48 13.68 17.36
C GLU A 224 13.39 12.83 16.68
N THR A 225 13.48 12.63 15.37
CA THR A 225 12.60 11.69 14.65
C THR A 225 12.78 10.27 15.16
N VAL A 226 14.00 9.83 15.47
CA VAL A 226 14.24 8.51 16.11
C VAL A 226 13.54 8.42 17.47
N ALA A 227 13.62 9.45 18.29
CA ALA A 227 12.94 9.48 19.59
C ALA A 227 11.42 9.43 19.45
N MET A 228 10.87 10.18 18.49
CA MET A 228 9.44 10.15 18.15
C MET A 228 9.01 8.75 17.71
N LEU A 229 9.74 8.11 16.78
CA LEU A 229 9.42 6.76 16.29
C LEU A 229 9.45 5.72 17.42
N LYS A 230 10.48 5.73 18.28
CA LYS A 230 10.53 4.87 19.47
C LYS A 230 9.27 5.02 20.32
N LYS A 231 8.87 6.26 20.60
CA LYS A 231 7.68 6.55 21.41
C LYS A 231 6.40 6.04 20.78
N VAL A 232 6.11 6.45 19.54
CA VAL A 232 4.80 6.16 18.90
C VAL A 232 4.61 4.69 18.57
N TRP A 233 5.68 3.98 18.17
CA TRP A 233 5.61 2.55 17.88
C TRP A 233 5.55 1.67 19.14
N THR A 234 6.05 2.15 20.28
CA THR A 234 6.00 1.40 21.55
C THR A 234 4.76 1.74 22.36
N GLU A 235 4.43 3.03 22.52
CA GLU A 235 3.36 3.49 23.40
C GLU A 235 1.99 3.55 22.71
N GLY A 236 1.95 3.77 21.40
CA GLY A 236 0.71 3.96 20.63
C GLY A 236 -0.24 2.76 20.73
N ALA A 237 0.32 1.54 20.73
CA ALA A 237 -0.45 0.30 20.83
C ALA A 237 -0.91 -0.05 22.27
N ILE A 238 -0.32 0.57 23.30
CA ILE A 238 -0.58 0.26 24.71
C ILE A 238 -1.73 1.13 25.28
N LYS A 239 -1.99 2.29 24.67
CA LYS A 239 -2.95 3.28 25.17
C LYS A 239 -4.42 3.00 24.79
N ARG A 240 -4.71 1.82 24.28
CA ARG A 240 -6.07 1.32 23.96
C ARG A 240 -6.36 0.06 24.76
#